data_b7e6701011fa6a6c00fde9275da2cce8
#
_entry.id   b7e6701011fa6a6c00fde9275da2cce8
#
_cell.length_a   1.000
_cell.length_b   1.000
_cell.length_c   1.000
_cell.angle_alpha   90.00
_cell.angle_beta   90.00
_cell.angle_gamma   90.00
#
_symmetry.space_group_name_H-M   'P 1'
#
loop_
_entity.id
_entity.type
_entity.pdbx_description
1 polymer ?
#
loop_
_entity_poly.entity_id
_entity_poly.type
_entity_poly.pdbx_seq_one_letter_code
_entity_poly.pdbx_strand_id
1 'polypeptide(L)'
;MSDHPPIETLAEESALTTDADSPTRIETHGIDYIPETERHGRARDLFAVWAAPNVNFLAVVVGATLMVMGLNLWEALAVIVIGNVFSIVTGIVAGGGTAAGTPSEVITRAMYGITGNRFNVAIAGWLISVCYLAINWAAATTVAVGLLGRIGVPSTGWTIAVSAVVIAAATMVISVYGHGLIMRLYQPLAIVLAVIFAGMAVFVVSGAHWSFTPAKPLSGVELVAMMAAGVALVASAPLSYTNSADFSRYLPRGTRVRDVALWTTLGLVIPGILATFVGSLAASAVDMTSPEAGLEKFLPAWFAPVFLISVIVGTIANNAMTAYSSRLALQAVGLQLP
;
A
#
# COMPACT_ATOMS: atom_id res chain seq x y z
N MET A 1 28.47 -45.77 -15.68
CA MET A 1 27.98 -45.65 -14.30
C MET A 1 27.36 -44.30 -14.20
N SER A 2 26.01 -44.26 -14.16
CA SER A 2 25.23 -42.99 -14.03
C SER A 2 25.09 -42.70 -12.55
N ASP A 3 25.85 -41.72 -12.07
CA ASP A 3 25.67 -41.14 -10.74
C ASP A 3 24.36 -40.33 -10.71
N HIS A 4 23.24 -40.99 -10.50
CA HIS A 4 22.03 -40.31 -10.07
C HIS A 4 22.04 -40.28 -8.54
N PRO A 5 21.85 -39.08 -7.93
CA PRO A 5 21.73 -39.00 -6.49
C PRO A 5 20.52 -39.85 -6.01
N PRO A 6 20.56 -40.38 -4.80
CA PRO A 6 19.46 -41.17 -4.25
C PRO A 6 18.15 -40.40 -4.23
N ILE A 7 17.02 -41.04 -4.51
CA ILE A 7 15.67 -40.44 -4.55
C ILE A 7 15.33 -39.75 -3.20
N GLU A 8 15.88 -40.23 -2.08
CA GLU A 8 15.71 -39.62 -0.77
C GLU A 8 16.34 -38.21 -0.68
N THR A 9 17.52 -38.01 -1.29
CA THR A 9 18.16 -36.67 -1.31
C THR A 9 17.38 -35.69 -2.18
N LEU A 10 16.77 -36.13 -3.26
CA LEU A 10 15.90 -35.29 -4.10
C LEU A 10 14.57 -34.96 -3.41
N ALA A 11 14.04 -35.85 -2.58
CA ALA A 11 12.84 -35.61 -1.79
C ALA A 11 13.11 -34.65 -0.61
N GLU A 12 14.26 -34.78 0.06
CA GLU A 12 14.69 -33.83 1.11
C GLU A 12 15.00 -32.44 0.54
N GLU A 13 15.71 -32.40 -0.60
CA GLU A 13 16.01 -31.15 -1.29
C GLU A 13 14.72 -30.47 -1.80
N SER A 14 13.74 -31.24 -2.29
CA SER A 14 12.42 -30.75 -2.68
C SER A 14 11.59 -30.27 -1.48
N ALA A 15 11.70 -30.93 -0.32
CA ALA A 15 11.02 -30.49 0.90
C ALA A 15 11.63 -29.21 1.48
N LEU A 16 12.95 -29.05 1.37
CA LEU A 16 13.66 -27.83 1.79
C LEU A 16 13.35 -26.63 0.88
N THR A 17 13.17 -26.87 -0.42
CA THR A 17 12.86 -25.81 -1.39
C THR A 17 11.40 -25.32 -1.30
N THR A 18 10.47 -26.19 -0.93
CA THR A 18 9.04 -25.81 -0.76
C THR A 18 8.80 -24.94 0.46
N ASP A 19 9.76 -24.86 1.38
CA ASP A 19 9.65 -24.17 2.67
C ASP A 19 10.38 -22.80 2.69
N ALA A 20 11.03 -22.41 1.59
CA ALA A 20 11.85 -21.20 1.52
C ALA A 20 11.03 -19.92 1.66
N ASP A 21 9.76 -19.87 1.20
CA ASP A 21 8.82 -18.73 1.36
C ASP A 21 7.75 -19.02 2.42
N SER A 22 8.12 -19.67 3.51
CA SER A 22 7.22 -19.95 4.62
C SER A 22 6.95 -18.66 5.42
N PRO A 23 5.68 -18.39 5.81
CA PRO A 23 5.33 -17.22 6.62
C PRO A 23 5.96 -17.22 8.02
N THR A 24 6.58 -18.32 8.43
CA THR A 24 7.28 -18.47 9.72
C THR A 24 8.80 -18.36 9.60
N ARG A 25 9.34 -18.20 8.41
CA ARG A 25 10.77 -18.03 8.14
C ARG A 25 11.06 -16.62 7.62
N ILE A 26 12.23 -16.11 7.93
CA ILE A 26 12.73 -14.85 7.38
C ILE A 26 13.09 -15.07 5.92
N GLU A 27 12.62 -14.21 5.04
CA GLU A 27 12.95 -14.25 3.62
C GLU A 27 14.45 -13.95 3.40
N THR A 28 15.12 -14.83 2.67
CA THR A 28 16.56 -14.75 2.41
C THR A 28 16.92 -14.35 0.98
N HIS A 29 15.96 -14.40 0.04
CA HIS A 29 16.26 -14.16 -1.37
C HIS A 29 16.67 -12.72 -1.70
N GLY A 30 16.20 -11.74 -0.95
CA GLY A 30 16.53 -10.34 -1.22
C GLY A 30 16.26 -9.97 -2.68
N ILE A 31 17.26 -9.43 -3.38
CA ILE A 31 17.16 -9.04 -4.80
C ILE A 31 17.50 -10.17 -5.79
N ASP A 32 17.79 -11.37 -5.28
CA ASP A 32 18.20 -12.50 -6.12
C ASP A 32 17.03 -13.07 -6.94
N TYR A 33 17.41 -13.87 -7.91
CA TYR A 33 16.45 -14.60 -8.75
C TYR A 33 15.73 -15.67 -7.92
N ILE A 34 14.41 -15.72 -8.03
CA ILE A 34 13.60 -16.78 -7.42
C ILE A 34 13.55 -17.99 -8.37
N PRO A 35 14.10 -19.15 -7.95
CA PRO A 35 14.07 -20.37 -8.75
C PRO A 35 12.64 -20.80 -9.10
N GLU A 36 12.44 -21.39 -10.27
CA GLU A 36 11.11 -21.81 -10.72
C GLU A 36 10.46 -22.83 -9.79
N THR A 37 11.26 -23.62 -9.10
CA THR A 37 10.82 -24.62 -8.10
C THR A 37 10.23 -24.01 -6.85
N GLU A 38 10.57 -22.76 -6.55
CA GLU A 38 10.09 -22.02 -5.37
C GLU A 38 8.94 -21.07 -5.72
N ARG A 39 8.63 -20.91 -7.02
CA ARG A 39 7.56 -20.03 -7.45
C ARG A 39 6.20 -20.67 -7.29
N HIS A 40 5.29 -19.96 -6.65
CA HIS A 40 3.96 -20.44 -6.27
C HIS A 40 2.92 -19.33 -6.28
N GLY A 41 1.68 -19.65 -5.91
CA GLY A 41 0.59 -18.68 -5.83
C GLY A 41 -0.15 -18.47 -7.15
N ARG A 42 -1.08 -17.54 -7.15
CA ARG A 42 -1.97 -17.24 -8.28
C ARG A 42 -2.03 -15.73 -8.50
N ALA A 43 -2.16 -15.29 -9.75
CA ALA A 43 -2.26 -13.87 -10.09
C ALA A 43 -3.35 -13.14 -9.28
N ARG A 44 -4.49 -13.78 -8.99
CA ARG A 44 -5.58 -13.21 -8.21
C ARG A 44 -5.20 -12.86 -6.76
N ASP A 45 -4.19 -13.49 -6.21
CA ASP A 45 -3.75 -13.25 -4.83
C ASP A 45 -3.14 -11.85 -4.71
N LEU A 46 -2.61 -11.31 -5.82
CA LEU A 46 -2.12 -9.93 -5.90
C LEU A 46 -3.21 -8.88 -5.63
N PHE A 47 -4.50 -9.21 -5.88
CA PHE A 47 -5.58 -8.29 -5.52
C PHE A 47 -5.55 -7.94 -4.04
N ALA A 48 -5.49 -8.92 -3.17
CA ALA A 48 -5.48 -8.70 -1.72
C ALA A 48 -4.21 -8.01 -1.24
N VAL A 49 -3.05 -8.37 -1.82
CA VAL A 49 -1.75 -7.75 -1.53
C VAL A 49 -1.78 -6.24 -1.77
N TRP A 50 -2.39 -5.82 -2.87
CA TRP A 50 -2.49 -4.41 -3.22
C TRP A 50 -3.71 -3.71 -2.61
N ALA A 51 -4.81 -4.44 -2.35
CA ALA A 51 -6.01 -3.86 -1.76
C ALA A 51 -5.84 -3.54 -0.27
N ALA A 52 -5.25 -4.44 0.51
CA ALA A 52 -5.11 -4.23 1.95
C ALA A 52 -4.41 -2.91 2.33
N PRO A 53 -3.23 -2.58 1.76
CA PRO A 53 -2.57 -1.31 2.05
C PRO A 53 -3.27 -0.08 1.45
N ASN A 54 -4.12 -0.24 0.44
CA ASN A 54 -4.83 0.87 -0.19
C ASN A 54 -6.19 1.18 0.47
N VAL A 55 -6.73 0.26 1.27
CA VAL A 55 -7.82 0.55 2.22
C VAL A 55 -7.22 1.20 3.45
N ASN A 56 -6.78 2.45 3.31
CA ASN A 56 -6.09 3.16 4.37
C ASN A 56 -6.62 4.60 4.57
N PHE A 57 -6.25 5.17 5.70
CA PHE A 57 -6.68 6.50 6.10
C PHE A 57 -6.11 7.61 5.20
N LEU A 58 -4.88 7.46 4.71
CA LEU A 58 -4.26 8.47 3.85
C LEU A 58 -5.05 8.68 2.56
N ALA A 59 -5.64 7.62 2.00
CA ALA A 59 -6.50 7.74 0.82
C ALA A 59 -7.73 8.61 1.10
N VAL A 60 -8.33 8.49 2.30
CA VAL A 60 -9.45 9.34 2.73
C VAL A 60 -8.99 10.79 2.89
N VAL A 61 -7.81 11.01 3.48
CA VAL A 61 -7.22 12.36 3.61
C VAL A 61 -6.97 13.00 2.25
N VAL A 62 -6.44 12.24 1.28
CA VAL A 62 -6.26 12.71 -0.10
C VAL A 62 -7.59 13.16 -0.71
N GLY A 63 -8.65 12.39 -0.53
CA GLY A 63 -9.98 12.78 -1.00
C GLY A 63 -10.50 14.06 -0.37
N ALA A 64 -10.33 14.22 0.93
CA ALA A 64 -10.68 15.46 1.62
C ALA A 64 -9.86 16.65 1.11
N THR A 65 -8.58 16.44 0.83
CA THR A 65 -7.67 17.48 0.30
C THR A 65 -8.16 18.03 -1.03
N LEU A 66 -8.73 17.21 -1.92
CA LEU A 66 -9.29 17.67 -3.20
C LEU A 66 -10.39 18.71 -2.99
N MET A 67 -11.23 18.52 -1.96
CA MET A 67 -12.28 19.47 -1.61
C MET A 67 -11.69 20.77 -1.03
N VAL A 68 -10.64 20.66 -0.22
CA VAL A 68 -9.90 21.84 0.32
C VAL A 68 -9.22 22.62 -0.81
N MET A 69 -8.77 21.96 -1.88
CA MET A 69 -8.24 22.60 -3.08
C MET A 69 -9.29 23.41 -3.86
N GLY A 70 -10.55 23.39 -3.44
CA GLY A 70 -11.64 24.16 -4.04
C GLY A 70 -12.39 23.43 -5.15
N LEU A 71 -12.20 22.13 -5.32
CA LEU A 71 -12.98 21.33 -6.25
C LEU A 71 -14.38 21.04 -5.68
N ASN A 72 -15.39 21.01 -6.54
CA ASN A 72 -16.67 20.44 -6.16
C ASN A 72 -16.61 18.90 -6.17
N LEU A 73 -17.67 18.26 -5.66
CA LEU A 73 -17.69 16.80 -5.49
C LEU A 73 -17.49 16.03 -6.81
N TRP A 74 -18.06 16.50 -7.90
CA TRP A 74 -17.97 15.84 -9.21
C TRP A 74 -16.63 16.05 -9.90
N GLU A 75 -16.05 17.24 -9.74
CA GLU A 75 -14.68 17.53 -10.15
C GLU A 75 -13.68 16.67 -9.39
N ALA A 76 -13.85 16.54 -8.06
CA ALA A 76 -13.06 15.65 -7.24
C ALA A 76 -13.19 14.19 -7.68
N LEU A 77 -14.42 13.70 -7.97
CA LEU A 77 -14.63 12.35 -8.48
C LEU A 77 -13.93 12.13 -9.83
N ALA A 78 -14.01 13.10 -10.75
CA ALA A 78 -13.31 13.01 -12.03
C ALA A 78 -11.78 12.91 -11.83
N VAL A 79 -11.23 13.75 -10.96
CA VAL A 79 -9.81 13.73 -10.59
C VAL A 79 -9.42 12.38 -9.97
N ILE A 80 -10.23 11.84 -9.06
CA ILE A 80 -9.99 10.54 -8.41
C ILE A 80 -9.94 9.42 -9.44
N VAL A 81 -10.91 9.37 -10.35
CA VAL A 81 -10.97 8.34 -11.39
C VAL A 81 -9.76 8.45 -12.32
N ILE A 82 -9.47 9.64 -12.83
CA ILE A 82 -8.35 9.87 -13.74
C ILE A 82 -7.02 9.54 -13.06
N GLY A 83 -6.80 9.99 -11.82
CA GLY A 83 -5.58 9.73 -11.07
C GLY A 83 -5.36 8.24 -10.78
N ASN A 84 -6.43 7.50 -10.44
CA ASN A 84 -6.33 6.07 -10.20
C ASN A 84 -6.10 5.24 -11.48
N VAL A 85 -6.49 5.73 -12.67
CA VAL A 85 -6.20 5.05 -13.95
C VAL A 85 -4.70 4.86 -14.15
N PHE A 86 -3.85 5.75 -13.64
CA PHE A 86 -2.39 5.59 -13.70
C PHE A 86 -1.88 4.32 -13.00
N SER A 87 -2.64 3.73 -12.07
CA SER A 87 -2.33 2.43 -11.46
C SER A 87 -2.29 1.27 -12.46
N ILE A 88 -2.85 1.42 -13.66
CA ILE A 88 -2.72 0.46 -14.76
C ILE A 88 -1.25 0.28 -15.13
N VAL A 89 -0.46 1.35 -15.11
CA VAL A 89 0.99 1.29 -15.39
C VAL A 89 1.69 0.40 -14.36
N THR A 90 1.35 0.54 -13.08
CA THR A 90 1.84 -0.32 -11.99
C THR A 90 1.50 -1.79 -12.25
N GLY A 91 0.25 -2.07 -12.65
CA GLY A 91 -0.18 -3.42 -13.00
C GLY A 91 0.60 -4.01 -14.18
N ILE A 92 0.85 -3.23 -15.23
CA ILE A 92 1.64 -3.67 -16.40
C ILE A 92 3.08 -3.99 -15.98
N VAL A 93 3.70 -3.11 -15.18
CA VAL A 93 5.09 -3.29 -14.70
C VAL A 93 5.19 -4.51 -13.78
N ALA A 94 4.17 -4.79 -12.97
CA ALA A 94 4.10 -5.98 -12.14
C ALA A 94 4.25 -7.28 -12.94
N GLY A 95 3.76 -7.31 -14.18
CA GLY A 95 3.93 -8.45 -15.07
C GLY A 95 5.38 -8.85 -15.35
N GLY A 96 6.32 -7.90 -15.21
CA GLY A 96 7.76 -8.15 -15.36
C GLY A 96 8.32 -9.12 -14.31
N GLY A 97 7.74 -9.16 -13.11
CA GLY A 97 8.18 -10.04 -12.03
C GLY A 97 8.08 -11.51 -12.37
N THR A 98 6.98 -11.96 -12.98
CA THR A 98 6.80 -13.37 -13.38
C THR A 98 7.80 -13.80 -14.45
N ALA A 99 8.14 -12.91 -15.38
CA ALA A 99 9.10 -13.20 -16.44
C ALA A 99 10.54 -13.22 -15.91
N ALA A 100 10.90 -12.20 -15.10
CA ALA A 100 12.27 -12.00 -14.61
C ALA A 100 12.60 -12.84 -13.37
N GLY A 101 11.62 -13.12 -12.49
CA GLY A 101 11.86 -13.75 -11.18
C GLY A 101 12.70 -12.91 -10.22
N THR A 102 12.79 -11.62 -10.49
CA THR A 102 13.54 -10.65 -9.69
C THR A 102 12.65 -9.45 -9.37
N PRO A 103 12.96 -8.67 -8.34
CA PRO A 103 12.15 -7.51 -7.98
C PRO A 103 12.32 -6.35 -8.97
N SER A 104 11.44 -5.36 -8.90
CA SER A 104 11.43 -4.19 -9.77
C SER A 104 12.76 -3.45 -9.79
N GLU A 105 13.43 -3.37 -8.66
CA GLU A 105 14.71 -2.70 -8.47
C GLU A 105 15.85 -3.34 -9.27
N VAL A 106 15.70 -4.62 -9.62
CA VAL A 106 16.64 -5.31 -10.50
C VAL A 106 16.20 -5.20 -11.96
N ILE A 107 14.91 -5.33 -12.24
CA ILE A 107 14.35 -5.25 -13.60
C ILE A 107 14.69 -3.90 -14.24
N THR A 108 14.61 -2.82 -13.48
CA THR A 108 14.90 -1.46 -13.96
C THR A 108 16.35 -1.25 -14.38
N ARG A 109 17.29 -2.17 -14.05
CA ARG A 109 18.65 -2.17 -14.59
C ARG A 109 18.68 -2.29 -16.12
N ALA A 110 17.68 -2.95 -16.70
CA ALA A 110 17.57 -3.06 -18.17
C ALA A 110 17.28 -1.70 -18.82
N MET A 111 16.66 -0.76 -18.12
CA MET A 111 16.31 0.57 -18.61
C MET A 111 17.42 1.60 -18.36
N TYR A 112 18.00 1.57 -17.15
CA TYR A 112 18.92 2.62 -16.68
C TYR A 112 20.40 2.17 -16.64
N GLY A 113 20.70 0.91 -16.96
CA GLY A 113 21.99 0.32 -16.71
C GLY A 113 22.26 0.15 -15.20
N ILE A 114 23.36 -0.47 -14.81
CA ILE A 114 23.68 -0.75 -13.41
C ILE A 114 23.87 0.53 -12.61
N THR A 115 24.68 1.47 -13.12
CA THR A 115 25.01 2.72 -12.41
C THR A 115 23.82 3.66 -12.33
N GLY A 116 23.13 3.91 -13.48
CA GLY A 116 21.96 4.77 -13.51
C GLY A 116 20.82 4.24 -12.62
N ASN A 117 20.67 2.91 -12.59
CA ASN A 117 19.67 2.28 -11.75
C ASN A 117 19.93 2.46 -10.25
N ARG A 118 21.19 2.46 -9.80
CA ARG A 118 21.52 2.76 -8.40
C ARG A 118 20.99 4.12 -7.96
N PHE A 119 21.13 5.16 -8.80
CA PHE A 119 20.56 6.48 -8.53
C PHE A 119 19.02 6.46 -8.53
N ASN A 120 18.43 5.83 -9.55
CA ASN A 120 16.97 5.72 -9.64
C ASN A 120 16.38 5.04 -8.41
N VAL A 121 16.94 3.90 -8.00
CA VAL A 121 16.41 3.12 -6.86
C VAL A 121 16.72 3.80 -5.52
N ALA A 122 17.88 4.49 -5.39
CA ALA A 122 18.18 5.26 -4.20
C ALA A 122 17.18 6.38 -3.96
N ILE A 123 16.73 7.06 -5.03
CA ILE A 123 15.79 8.18 -4.92
C ILE A 123 14.35 7.66 -4.93
N ALA A 124 13.93 7.03 -6.03
CA ALA A 124 12.54 6.64 -6.23
C ALA A 124 12.13 5.40 -5.41
N GLY A 125 13.05 4.44 -5.20
CA GLY A 125 12.80 3.24 -4.41
C GLY A 125 12.94 3.47 -2.91
N TRP A 126 14.05 4.06 -2.47
CA TRP A 126 14.37 4.15 -1.04
C TRP A 126 13.99 5.48 -0.40
N LEU A 127 14.53 6.61 -0.89
CA LEU A 127 14.35 7.91 -0.23
C LEU A 127 12.87 8.30 -0.12
N ILE A 128 12.12 8.16 -1.22
CA ILE A 128 10.70 8.46 -1.22
C ILE A 128 9.93 7.47 -0.33
N SER A 129 10.31 6.19 -0.31
CA SER A 129 9.73 5.21 0.62
C SER A 129 9.91 5.61 2.08
N VAL A 130 11.09 6.09 2.46
CA VAL A 130 11.36 6.59 3.83
C VAL A 130 10.44 7.77 4.18
N CYS A 131 10.22 8.70 3.25
CA CYS A 131 9.29 9.81 3.46
C CYS A 131 7.86 9.32 3.70
N TYR A 132 7.37 8.38 2.88
CA TYR A 132 6.04 7.79 3.07
C TYR A 132 5.92 6.98 4.36
N LEU A 133 6.94 6.19 4.70
CA LEU A 133 7.01 5.49 5.99
C LEU A 133 6.86 6.45 7.16
N ALA A 134 7.59 7.58 7.13
CA ALA A 134 7.57 8.58 8.20
C ALA A 134 6.18 9.24 8.33
N ILE A 135 5.57 9.66 7.21
CA ILE A 135 4.24 10.30 7.19
C ILE A 135 3.19 9.33 7.72
N ASN A 136 3.14 8.11 7.20
CA ASN A 136 2.19 7.10 7.64
C ASN A 136 2.39 6.71 9.10
N TRP A 137 3.64 6.57 9.53
CA TRP A 137 3.98 6.23 10.91
C TRP A 137 3.53 7.33 11.88
N ALA A 138 3.79 8.59 11.55
CA ALA A 138 3.33 9.73 12.34
C ALA A 138 1.80 9.75 12.43
N ALA A 139 1.08 9.57 11.30
CA ALA A 139 -0.38 9.52 11.28
C ALA A 139 -0.93 8.37 12.15
N ALA A 140 -0.41 7.14 12.01
CA ALA A 140 -0.84 6.02 12.83
C ALA A 140 -0.56 6.23 14.32
N THR A 141 0.56 6.87 14.66
CA THR A 141 0.90 7.20 16.04
C THR A 141 -0.10 8.19 16.63
N THR A 142 -0.45 9.24 15.88
CA THR A 142 -1.46 10.24 16.31
C THR A 142 -2.81 9.57 16.58
N VAL A 143 -3.26 8.71 15.66
CA VAL A 143 -4.51 7.96 15.82
C VAL A 143 -4.46 7.03 17.04
N ALA A 144 -3.34 6.33 17.26
CA ALA A 144 -3.16 5.45 18.41
C ALA A 144 -3.21 6.20 19.74
N VAL A 145 -2.56 7.36 19.82
CA VAL A 145 -2.59 8.22 21.01
C VAL A 145 -4.01 8.76 21.27
N GLY A 146 -4.73 9.18 20.21
CA GLY A 146 -6.13 9.58 20.31
C GLY A 146 -7.03 8.46 20.82
N LEU A 147 -6.83 7.23 20.36
CA LEU A 147 -7.56 6.05 20.81
C LEU A 147 -7.28 5.74 22.28
N LEU A 148 -6.02 5.82 22.73
CA LEU A 148 -5.62 5.65 24.13
C LEU A 148 -6.22 6.74 25.03
N GLY A 149 -6.35 7.96 24.54
CA GLY A 149 -7.01 9.06 25.24
C GLY A 149 -8.47 8.77 25.59
N ARG A 150 -9.19 7.99 24.76
CA ARG A 150 -10.58 7.59 25.00
C ARG A 150 -10.75 6.66 26.23
N ILE A 151 -9.71 5.94 26.60
CA ILE A 151 -9.68 5.08 27.80
C ILE A 151 -8.96 5.75 28.98
N GLY A 152 -8.72 7.08 28.88
CA GLY A 152 -8.17 7.87 29.98
C GLY A 152 -6.64 7.90 30.06
N VAL A 153 -5.92 7.37 29.06
CA VAL A 153 -4.46 7.46 29.00
C VAL A 153 -4.05 8.86 28.53
N PRO A 154 -3.27 9.63 29.31
CA PRO A 154 -2.90 10.99 28.93
C PRO A 154 -1.94 11.00 27.73
N SER A 155 -2.11 12.01 26.86
CA SER A 155 -1.20 12.25 25.73
C SER A 155 0.09 12.91 26.25
N THR A 156 1.05 12.09 26.62
CA THR A 156 2.37 12.49 27.08
C THR A 156 3.42 12.12 26.04
N GLY A 157 4.63 12.70 26.12
CA GLY A 157 5.76 12.31 25.27
C GLY A 157 6.07 10.80 25.36
N TRP A 158 5.86 10.19 26.53
CA TRP A 158 6.02 8.76 26.71
C TRP A 158 4.97 7.94 25.98
N THR A 159 3.68 8.32 26.05
CA THR A 159 2.59 7.65 25.34
C THR A 159 2.81 7.69 23.82
N ILE A 160 3.25 8.85 23.31
CA ILE A 160 3.60 9.01 21.89
C ILE A 160 4.75 8.08 21.53
N ALA A 161 5.83 8.09 22.31
CA ALA A 161 7.02 7.28 22.04
C ALA A 161 6.71 5.77 22.04
N VAL A 162 5.97 5.28 23.04
CA VAL A 162 5.58 3.87 23.13
C VAL A 162 4.68 3.47 21.96
N SER A 163 3.68 4.28 21.62
CA SER A 163 2.81 4.02 20.47
C SER A 163 3.61 3.95 19.17
N ALA A 164 4.53 4.90 18.96
CA ALA A 164 5.40 4.92 17.80
C ALA A 164 6.28 3.66 17.72
N VAL A 165 6.90 3.26 18.83
CA VAL A 165 7.78 2.08 18.88
C VAL A 165 6.97 0.80 18.62
N VAL A 166 5.78 0.64 19.19
CA VAL A 166 4.93 -0.54 18.97
C VAL A 166 4.51 -0.66 17.50
N ILE A 167 4.10 0.45 16.87
CA ILE A 167 3.72 0.48 15.45
C ILE A 167 4.95 0.17 14.57
N ALA A 168 6.12 0.75 14.88
CA ALA A 168 7.35 0.45 14.15
C ALA A 168 7.74 -1.02 14.29
N ALA A 169 7.70 -1.58 15.49
CA ALA A 169 8.03 -2.98 15.74
C ALA A 169 7.11 -3.92 14.94
N ALA A 170 5.79 -3.67 14.97
CA ALA A 170 4.83 -4.45 14.19
C ALA A 170 5.11 -4.38 12.68
N THR A 171 5.40 -3.18 12.17
CA THR A 171 5.78 -2.94 10.77
C THR A 171 7.04 -3.72 10.40
N MET A 172 8.09 -3.61 11.23
CA MET A 172 9.38 -4.26 10.98
C MET A 172 9.28 -5.79 11.03
N VAL A 173 8.54 -6.34 11.98
CA VAL A 173 8.32 -7.79 12.05
C VAL A 173 7.73 -8.30 10.73
N ILE A 174 6.65 -7.70 10.23
CA ILE A 174 6.03 -8.13 8.98
C ILE A 174 7.00 -7.97 7.80
N SER A 175 7.71 -6.85 7.72
CA SER A 175 8.67 -6.57 6.65
C SER A 175 9.86 -7.53 6.64
N VAL A 176 10.38 -7.94 7.82
CA VAL A 176 11.53 -8.84 7.95
C VAL A 176 11.18 -10.27 7.57
N TYR A 177 9.98 -10.75 7.95
CA TYR A 177 9.51 -12.06 7.48
C TYR A 177 9.19 -12.06 5.98
N GLY A 178 8.88 -10.90 5.40
CA GLY A 178 8.83 -10.67 3.96
C GLY A 178 7.63 -11.27 3.25
N HIS A 179 7.85 -11.74 2.03
CA HIS A 179 6.81 -12.12 1.08
C HIS A 179 5.81 -13.13 1.65
N GLY A 180 6.27 -14.24 2.21
CA GLY A 180 5.39 -15.32 2.70
C GLY A 180 4.41 -14.85 3.79
N LEU A 181 4.88 -14.03 4.74
CA LEU A 181 4.02 -13.49 5.79
C LEU A 181 3.04 -12.45 5.24
N ILE A 182 3.49 -11.57 4.34
CA ILE A 182 2.63 -10.57 3.66
C ILE A 182 1.50 -11.28 2.92
N MET A 183 1.81 -12.28 2.10
CA MET A 183 0.81 -13.03 1.33
C MET A 183 -0.24 -13.68 2.22
N ARG A 184 0.18 -14.25 3.35
CA ARG A 184 -0.72 -14.91 4.30
C ARG A 184 -1.61 -13.93 5.06
N LEU A 185 -1.07 -12.79 5.50
CA LEU A 185 -1.79 -11.83 6.31
C LEU A 185 -2.74 -10.95 5.50
N TYR A 186 -2.35 -10.57 4.28
CA TYR A 186 -3.09 -9.53 3.55
C TYR A 186 -4.41 -10.01 2.97
N GLN A 187 -4.59 -11.30 2.72
CA GLN A 187 -5.87 -11.82 2.27
C GLN A 187 -6.99 -11.60 3.31
N PRO A 188 -6.89 -12.12 4.56
CA PRO A 188 -7.91 -11.85 5.56
C PRO A 188 -7.96 -10.38 5.96
N LEU A 189 -6.82 -9.70 6.00
CA LEU A 189 -6.75 -8.28 6.36
C LEU A 189 -7.51 -7.40 5.36
N ALA A 190 -7.35 -7.64 4.04
CA ALA A 190 -8.08 -6.91 3.01
C ALA A 190 -9.60 -7.03 3.19
N ILE A 191 -10.10 -8.22 3.55
CA ILE A 191 -11.53 -8.44 3.81
C ILE A 191 -11.99 -7.66 5.04
N VAL A 192 -11.25 -7.76 6.15
CA VAL A 192 -11.60 -7.06 7.40
C VAL A 192 -11.60 -5.55 7.19
N LEU A 193 -10.54 -5.01 6.60
CA LEU A 193 -10.45 -3.58 6.31
C LEU A 193 -11.56 -3.13 5.34
N ALA A 194 -11.84 -3.89 4.28
CA ALA A 194 -12.91 -3.57 3.35
C ALA A 194 -14.28 -3.52 4.02
N VAL A 195 -14.59 -4.45 4.94
CA VAL A 195 -15.85 -4.46 5.70
C VAL A 195 -15.95 -3.23 6.60
N ILE A 196 -14.89 -2.89 7.35
CA ILE A 196 -14.89 -1.73 8.25
C ILE A 196 -15.00 -0.43 7.46
N PHE A 197 -14.23 -0.27 6.37
CA PHE A 197 -14.31 0.91 5.53
C PHE A 197 -15.65 1.02 4.77
N ALA A 198 -16.26 -0.10 4.36
CA ALA A 198 -17.61 -0.10 3.82
C ALA A 198 -18.64 0.36 4.86
N GLY A 199 -18.51 -0.10 6.12
CA GLY A 199 -19.32 0.39 7.22
C GLY A 199 -19.15 1.90 7.43
N MET A 200 -17.93 2.40 7.46
CA MET A 200 -17.63 3.83 7.53
C MET A 200 -18.25 4.59 6.33
N ALA A 201 -18.11 4.06 5.11
CA ALA A 201 -18.66 4.67 3.91
C ALA A 201 -20.18 4.83 4.00
N VAL A 202 -20.92 3.85 4.55
CA VAL A 202 -22.36 3.93 4.75
C VAL A 202 -22.74 5.14 5.61
N PHE A 203 -22.03 5.34 6.72
CA PHE A 203 -22.27 6.49 7.60
C PHE A 203 -21.92 7.81 6.91
N VAL A 204 -20.79 7.88 6.21
CA VAL A 204 -20.39 9.09 5.48
C VAL A 204 -21.37 9.42 4.37
N VAL A 205 -21.77 8.44 3.55
CA VAL A 205 -22.72 8.63 2.43
C VAL A 205 -24.05 9.15 2.93
N SER A 206 -24.55 8.68 4.07
CA SER A 206 -25.81 9.13 4.66
C SER A 206 -25.79 10.57 5.18
N GLY A 207 -24.62 11.08 5.53
CA GLY A 207 -24.44 12.45 6.04
C GLY A 207 -23.81 13.44 5.02
N ALA A 208 -23.43 12.95 3.84
CA ALA A 208 -22.75 13.76 2.82
C ALA A 208 -23.67 14.78 2.12
N HIS A 209 -23.12 15.92 1.77
CA HIS A 209 -23.80 16.93 0.97
C HIS A 209 -23.45 16.74 -0.51
N TRP A 210 -24.28 15.97 -1.22
CA TRP A 210 -24.04 15.59 -2.63
C TRP A 210 -24.06 16.78 -3.61
N SER A 211 -24.70 17.88 -3.24
CA SER A 211 -24.75 19.13 -4.01
C SER A 211 -23.73 20.17 -3.54
N PHE A 212 -22.69 19.71 -2.79
CA PHE A 212 -21.66 20.61 -2.29
C PHE A 212 -20.99 21.40 -3.42
N THR A 213 -20.95 22.70 -3.25
CA THR A 213 -20.22 23.64 -4.12
C THR A 213 -19.35 24.52 -3.23
N PRO A 214 -18.06 24.71 -3.53
CA PRO A 214 -17.21 25.60 -2.75
C PRO A 214 -17.71 27.04 -2.81
N ALA A 215 -17.44 27.81 -1.75
CA ALA A 215 -17.86 29.23 -1.65
C ALA A 215 -17.33 30.11 -2.80
N LYS A 216 -16.19 29.72 -3.37
CA LYS A 216 -15.60 30.32 -4.58
C LYS A 216 -15.36 29.19 -5.58
N PRO A 217 -16.30 28.92 -6.49
CA PRO A 217 -16.11 27.92 -7.54
C PRO A 217 -14.92 28.29 -8.43
N LEU A 218 -14.05 27.32 -8.67
CA LEU A 218 -12.95 27.47 -9.62
C LEU A 218 -13.47 27.51 -11.05
N SER A 219 -12.79 28.23 -11.93
CA SER A 219 -13.15 28.33 -13.34
C SER A 219 -11.96 28.52 -14.26
N GLY A 220 -12.11 28.21 -15.54
CA GLY A 220 -11.09 28.43 -16.55
C GLY A 220 -9.75 27.74 -16.22
N VAL A 221 -8.66 28.48 -16.33
CA VAL A 221 -7.29 27.97 -16.14
C VAL A 221 -7.05 27.52 -14.70
N GLU A 222 -7.65 28.22 -13.71
CA GLU A 222 -7.48 27.87 -12.30
C GLU A 222 -8.10 26.49 -11.99
N LEU A 223 -9.29 26.22 -12.50
CA LEU A 223 -9.91 24.89 -12.37
C LEU A 223 -9.04 23.80 -12.98
N VAL A 224 -8.56 24.01 -14.22
CA VAL A 224 -7.70 23.03 -14.90
C VAL A 224 -6.41 22.79 -14.13
N ALA A 225 -5.78 23.85 -13.59
CA ALA A 225 -4.57 23.72 -12.79
C ALA A 225 -4.80 22.94 -11.50
N MET A 226 -5.91 23.21 -10.78
CA MET A 226 -6.25 22.49 -9.54
C MET A 226 -6.66 21.04 -9.83
N MET A 227 -7.38 20.76 -10.90
CA MET A 227 -7.67 19.39 -11.32
C MET A 227 -6.38 18.63 -11.69
N ALA A 228 -5.46 19.24 -12.43
CA ALA A 228 -4.18 18.64 -12.77
C ALA A 228 -3.32 18.36 -11.52
N ALA A 229 -3.27 19.29 -10.57
CA ALA A 229 -2.60 19.09 -9.29
C ALA A 229 -3.25 17.96 -8.47
N GLY A 230 -4.58 17.90 -8.46
CA GLY A 230 -5.34 16.83 -7.83
C GLY A 230 -5.07 15.46 -8.47
N VAL A 231 -5.03 15.39 -9.81
CA VAL A 231 -4.65 14.16 -10.53
C VAL A 231 -3.23 13.74 -10.16
N ALA A 232 -2.27 14.68 -10.11
CA ALA A 232 -0.91 14.40 -9.69
C ALA A 232 -0.87 13.89 -8.24
N LEU A 233 -1.67 14.48 -7.33
CA LEU A 233 -1.78 14.04 -5.95
C LEU A 233 -2.32 12.60 -5.84
N VAL A 234 -3.43 12.30 -6.53
CA VAL A 234 -4.04 10.97 -6.52
C VAL A 234 -3.13 9.94 -7.21
N ALA A 235 -2.55 10.30 -8.35
CA ALA A 235 -1.61 9.44 -9.07
C ALA A 235 -0.26 9.30 -8.35
N SER A 236 0.04 10.13 -7.35
CA SER A 236 1.29 10.07 -6.59
C SER A 236 1.40 8.87 -5.66
N ALA A 237 0.36 8.13 -5.41
CA ALA A 237 0.40 6.81 -4.71
C ALA A 237 1.33 5.75 -5.39
N PRO A 238 2.49 5.92 -5.75
CA PRO A 238 3.04 5.54 -7.01
C PRO A 238 4.44 5.12 -6.95
N LEU A 239 4.95 4.92 -5.82
CA LEU A 239 6.15 4.12 -5.64
C LEU A 239 5.88 2.67 -6.06
N SER A 240 4.60 2.36 -6.25
CA SER A 240 4.13 1.08 -6.75
C SER A 240 4.76 0.67 -8.08
N TYR A 241 5.19 1.59 -8.95
CA TYR A 241 5.90 1.19 -10.19
C TYR A 241 7.32 0.69 -9.92
N THR A 242 7.97 1.16 -8.87
CA THR A 242 9.33 0.76 -8.48
C THR A 242 9.36 -0.54 -7.68
N ASN A 243 8.23 -0.99 -7.14
CA ASN A 243 8.11 -2.18 -6.30
C ASN A 243 7.01 -3.15 -6.74
N SER A 244 6.37 -2.89 -7.88
CA SER A 244 5.22 -3.68 -8.33
C SER A 244 5.55 -5.14 -8.65
N ALA A 245 6.77 -5.43 -9.08
CA ALA A 245 7.23 -6.78 -9.40
C ALA A 245 7.69 -7.56 -8.18
N ASP A 246 7.88 -6.94 -7.02
CA ASP A 246 8.42 -7.54 -5.80
C ASP A 246 7.55 -8.68 -5.27
N PHE A 247 6.24 -8.57 -5.47
CA PHE A 247 5.27 -9.59 -5.08
C PHE A 247 4.94 -10.57 -6.20
N SER A 248 5.03 -10.14 -7.46
CA SER A 248 4.72 -10.98 -8.61
C SER A 248 5.87 -11.90 -9.03
N ARG A 249 7.10 -11.64 -8.57
CA ARG A 249 8.28 -12.47 -8.89
C ARG A 249 8.21 -13.91 -8.38
N TYR A 250 7.39 -14.15 -7.34
CA TYR A 250 7.14 -15.47 -6.79
C TYR A 250 6.08 -16.27 -7.56
N LEU A 251 5.35 -15.65 -8.49
CA LEU A 251 4.37 -16.37 -9.30
C LEU A 251 5.04 -17.27 -10.33
N PRO A 252 4.43 -18.42 -10.66
CA PRO A 252 4.94 -19.33 -11.69
C PRO A 252 5.17 -18.60 -13.01
N ARG A 253 6.27 -18.93 -13.71
CA ARG A 253 6.66 -18.28 -14.98
C ARG A 253 5.59 -18.36 -16.06
N GLY A 254 4.75 -19.42 -16.04
CA GLY A 254 3.62 -19.59 -16.96
C GLY A 254 2.41 -18.68 -16.68
N THR A 255 2.45 -17.88 -15.60
CA THR A 255 1.35 -16.95 -15.26
C THR A 255 1.28 -15.87 -16.33
N ARG A 256 0.07 -15.66 -16.88
CA ARG A 256 -0.14 -14.67 -17.94
C ARG A 256 0.09 -13.26 -17.39
N VAL A 257 0.94 -12.48 -18.05
CA VAL A 257 1.22 -11.07 -17.70
C VAL A 257 -0.07 -10.25 -17.59
N ARG A 258 -1.03 -10.51 -18.47
CA ARG A 258 -2.35 -9.85 -18.44
C ARG A 258 -3.09 -10.09 -17.13
N ASP A 259 -3.05 -11.30 -16.59
CA ASP A 259 -3.75 -11.64 -15.36
C ASP A 259 -3.05 -10.98 -14.15
N VAL A 260 -1.73 -10.94 -14.15
CA VAL A 260 -0.94 -10.19 -13.16
C VAL A 260 -1.28 -8.71 -13.20
N ALA A 261 -1.27 -8.11 -14.39
CA ALA A 261 -1.59 -6.70 -14.59
C ALA A 261 -3.03 -6.38 -14.13
N LEU A 262 -4.00 -7.24 -14.47
CA LEU A 262 -5.40 -7.06 -14.11
C LEU A 262 -5.58 -7.08 -12.58
N TRP A 263 -5.11 -8.12 -11.90
CA TRP A 263 -5.35 -8.27 -10.47
C TRP A 263 -4.59 -7.24 -9.63
N THR A 264 -3.37 -6.88 -10.03
CA THR A 264 -2.62 -5.77 -9.42
C THR A 264 -3.36 -4.45 -9.59
N THR A 265 -3.80 -4.14 -10.82
CA THR A 265 -4.54 -2.89 -11.10
C THR A 265 -5.85 -2.83 -10.33
N LEU A 266 -6.65 -3.91 -10.32
CA LEU A 266 -7.91 -3.93 -9.57
C LEU A 266 -7.68 -3.76 -8.06
N GLY A 267 -6.63 -4.36 -7.51
CA GLY A 267 -6.25 -4.22 -6.10
C GLY A 267 -5.86 -2.80 -5.72
N LEU A 268 -5.33 -2.02 -6.66
CA LEU A 268 -5.00 -0.60 -6.47
C LEU A 268 -6.22 0.30 -6.70
N VAL A 269 -6.87 0.16 -7.85
CA VAL A 269 -7.89 1.11 -8.35
C VAL A 269 -9.17 1.06 -7.54
N ILE A 270 -9.68 -0.14 -7.22
CA ILE A 270 -10.97 -0.26 -6.53
C ILE A 270 -10.92 0.39 -5.14
N PRO A 271 -10.04 -0.02 -4.22
CA PRO A 271 -9.99 0.61 -2.91
C PRO A 271 -9.50 2.06 -2.99
N GLY A 272 -8.60 2.39 -3.92
CA GLY A 272 -8.11 3.75 -4.14
C GLY A 272 -9.26 4.71 -4.46
N ILE A 273 -10.09 4.40 -5.46
CA ILE A 273 -11.27 5.22 -5.82
C ILE A 273 -12.24 5.31 -4.65
N LEU A 274 -12.60 4.17 -4.04
CA LEU A 274 -13.61 4.14 -2.99
C LEU A 274 -13.17 4.93 -1.75
N ALA A 275 -11.97 4.69 -1.24
CA ALA A 275 -11.47 5.36 -0.04
C ALA A 275 -11.29 6.87 -0.27
N THR A 276 -10.71 7.26 -1.41
CA THR A 276 -10.51 8.68 -1.74
C THR A 276 -11.84 9.39 -1.93
N PHE A 277 -12.82 8.77 -2.59
CA PHE A 277 -14.14 9.38 -2.80
C PHE A 277 -14.92 9.52 -1.49
N VAL A 278 -14.83 8.54 -0.58
CA VAL A 278 -15.42 8.67 0.77
C VAL A 278 -14.81 9.86 1.53
N GLY A 279 -13.50 10.11 1.37
CA GLY A 279 -12.85 11.30 1.91
C GLY A 279 -13.42 12.61 1.36
N SER A 280 -13.66 12.69 0.05
CA SER A 280 -14.30 13.85 -0.57
C SER A 280 -15.76 14.02 -0.10
N LEU A 281 -16.51 12.92 0.04
CA LEU A 281 -17.87 12.95 0.59
C LEU A 281 -17.87 13.44 2.04
N ALA A 282 -16.97 12.99 2.89
CA ALA A 282 -16.85 13.47 4.26
C ALA A 282 -16.56 14.98 4.31
N ALA A 283 -15.63 15.45 3.49
CA ALA A 283 -15.27 16.86 3.40
C ALA A 283 -16.40 17.77 2.84
N SER A 284 -17.40 17.20 2.18
CA SER A 284 -18.58 17.95 1.74
C SER A 284 -19.50 18.38 2.89
N ALA A 285 -19.41 17.72 4.05
CA ALA A 285 -20.34 17.93 5.15
C ALA A 285 -19.67 18.37 6.47
N VAL A 286 -18.39 18.03 6.66
CA VAL A 286 -17.65 18.39 7.87
C VAL A 286 -16.28 18.96 7.53
N ASP A 287 -15.74 19.76 8.46
CA ASP A 287 -14.35 20.21 8.38
C ASP A 287 -13.40 19.02 8.56
N MET A 288 -12.55 18.80 7.56
CA MET A 288 -11.55 17.72 7.49
C MET A 288 -10.12 18.24 7.67
N THR A 289 -9.92 19.40 8.29
CA THR A 289 -8.59 19.90 8.69
C THR A 289 -7.92 18.97 9.71
N SER A 290 -8.73 18.31 10.55
CA SER A 290 -8.36 17.16 11.37
C SER A 290 -9.20 15.97 10.93
N PRO A 291 -8.72 15.15 9.98
CA PRO A 291 -9.52 14.12 9.33
C PRO A 291 -10.08 13.08 10.29
N GLU A 292 -9.35 12.71 11.35
CA GLU A 292 -9.80 11.79 12.38
C GLU A 292 -11.04 12.34 13.11
N ALA A 293 -10.94 13.57 13.61
CA ALA A 293 -12.03 14.23 14.32
C ALA A 293 -13.22 14.56 13.39
N GLY A 294 -12.94 14.83 12.12
CA GLY A 294 -13.96 15.01 11.09
C GLY A 294 -14.78 13.75 10.86
N LEU A 295 -14.12 12.62 10.63
CA LEU A 295 -14.77 11.33 10.40
C LEU A 295 -15.55 10.84 11.63
N GLU A 296 -15.04 11.07 12.82
CA GLU A 296 -15.74 10.70 14.06
C GLU A 296 -17.13 11.33 14.20
N LYS A 297 -17.38 12.47 13.58
CA LYS A 297 -18.71 13.11 13.59
C LYS A 297 -19.79 12.30 12.85
N PHE A 298 -19.37 11.47 11.89
CA PHE A 298 -20.28 10.56 11.17
C PHE A 298 -20.48 9.23 11.91
N LEU A 299 -19.51 8.82 12.71
CA LEU A 299 -19.45 7.46 13.23
C LEU A 299 -20.18 7.34 14.58
N PRO A 300 -21.02 6.31 14.77
CA PRO A 300 -21.54 5.99 16.10
C PRO A 300 -20.42 5.75 17.09
N ALA A 301 -20.65 6.08 18.36
CA ALA A 301 -19.64 5.97 19.41
C ALA A 301 -19.04 4.56 19.56
N TRP A 302 -19.82 3.51 19.26
CA TRP A 302 -19.35 2.12 19.27
C TRP A 302 -18.47 1.76 18.08
N PHE A 303 -18.68 2.41 16.91
CA PHE A 303 -17.97 2.10 15.69
C PHE A 303 -16.64 2.87 15.56
N ALA A 304 -16.58 4.08 16.09
CA ALA A 304 -15.41 4.94 16.00
C ALA A 304 -14.10 4.26 16.49
N PRO A 305 -14.05 3.57 17.64
CA PRO A 305 -12.83 2.84 18.05
C PRO A 305 -12.44 1.72 17.07
N VAL A 306 -13.42 0.98 16.54
CA VAL A 306 -13.19 -0.09 15.56
C VAL A 306 -12.56 0.48 14.30
N PHE A 307 -13.08 1.61 13.81
CA PHE A 307 -12.53 2.32 12.67
C PHE A 307 -11.09 2.80 12.95
N LEU A 308 -10.83 3.45 14.08
CA LEU A 308 -9.49 3.92 14.44
C LEU A 308 -8.46 2.78 14.55
N ILE A 309 -8.85 1.63 15.11
CA ILE A 309 -8.00 0.43 15.10
C ILE A 309 -7.71 -0.02 13.67
N SER A 310 -8.71 -0.03 12.79
CA SER A 310 -8.51 -0.42 11.39
C SER A 310 -7.58 0.53 10.65
N VAL A 311 -7.62 1.82 10.97
CA VAL A 311 -6.67 2.83 10.45
C VAL A 311 -5.24 2.48 10.85
N ILE A 312 -5.00 2.16 12.12
CA ILE A 312 -3.66 1.77 12.62
C ILE A 312 -3.18 0.52 11.90
N VAL A 313 -4.03 -0.52 11.85
CA VAL A 313 -3.69 -1.82 11.24
C VAL A 313 -3.45 -1.68 9.72
N GLY A 314 -4.29 -0.93 9.01
CA GLY A 314 -4.11 -0.65 7.58
C GLY A 314 -2.83 0.12 7.29
N THR A 315 -2.48 1.07 8.18
CA THR A 315 -1.22 1.83 8.07
C THR A 315 0.00 0.94 8.33
N ILE A 316 -0.07 0.03 9.32
CA ILE A 316 0.99 -0.97 9.54
C ILE A 316 1.18 -1.85 8.31
N ALA A 317 0.10 -2.30 7.68
CA ALA A 317 0.18 -3.08 6.45
C ALA A 317 0.82 -2.29 5.30
N ASN A 318 0.39 -1.05 5.07
CA ASN A 318 1.00 -0.19 4.06
C ASN A 318 2.50 0.01 4.32
N ASN A 319 2.86 0.33 5.56
CA ASN A 319 4.25 0.53 5.94
C ASN A 319 5.09 -0.76 5.85
N ALA A 320 4.52 -1.92 6.14
CA ALA A 320 5.24 -3.18 6.02
C ALA A 320 5.61 -3.50 4.57
N MET A 321 4.69 -3.28 3.61
CA MET A 321 5.01 -3.37 2.18
C MET A 321 6.09 -2.37 1.77
N THR A 322 5.94 -1.12 2.18
CA THR A 322 6.89 -0.06 1.85
C THR A 322 8.29 -0.36 2.43
N ALA A 323 8.37 -0.84 3.67
CA ALA A 323 9.62 -1.21 4.31
C ALA A 323 10.28 -2.43 3.65
N TYR A 324 9.48 -3.42 3.24
CA TYR A 324 9.94 -4.59 2.50
C TYR A 324 10.60 -4.19 1.17
N SER A 325 9.92 -3.42 0.33
CA SER A 325 10.45 -2.95 -0.94
C SER A 325 11.62 -1.97 -0.76
N SER A 326 11.60 -1.15 0.29
CA SER A 326 12.70 -0.26 0.65
C SER A 326 14.00 -1.03 0.96
N ARG A 327 13.90 -2.20 1.60
CA ARG A 327 15.04 -3.11 1.82
C ARG A 327 15.62 -3.61 0.50
N LEU A 328 14.76 -4.05 -0.44
CA LEU A 328 15.17 -4.50 -1.76
C LEU A 328 15.86 -3.35 -2.54
N ALA A 329 15.34 -2.13 -2.40
CA ALA A 329 15.94 -0.95 -2.99
C ALA A 329 17.36 -0.70 -2.46
N LEU A 330 17.61 -0.79 -1.15
CA LEU A 330 18.94 -0.63 -0.57
C LEU A 330 19.94 -1.70 -1.06
N GLN A 331 19.48 -2.95 -1.17
CA GLN A 331 20.30 -4.03 -1.75
C GLN A 331 20.62 -3.76 -3.23
N ALA A 332 19.66 -3.25 -4.01
CA ALA A 332 19.88 -2.93 -5.42
C ALA A 332 20.83 -1.73 -5.63
N VAL A 333 20.92 -0.80 -4.67
CA VAL A 333 21.95 0.26 -4.63
C VAL A 333 23.35 -0.31 -4.41
N GLY A 334 23.45 -1.45 -3.73
CA GLY A 334 24.71 -2.16 -3.47
C GLY A 334 25.07 -2.30 -1.99
N LEU A 335 24.12 -2.00 -1.07
CA LEU A 335 24.31 -2.26 0.34
C LEU A 335 24.07 -3.76 0.62
N GLN A 336 25.06 -4.40 1.22
CA GLN A 336 24.91 -5.78 1.68
C GLN A 336 24.13 -5.75 3.01
N LEU A 337 22.83 -6.03 2.91
CA LEU A 337 21.96 -6.20 4.07
C LEU A 337 21.71 -7.71 4.24
N PRO A 338 21.75 -8.20 5.50
CA PRO A 338 21.42 -9.59 5.78
C PRO A 338 19.97 -9.90 5.43
#